data_5793cd746bcb80fa2d11c7a0d65c8fe3
#
_entry.id   5793cd746bcb80fa2d11c7a0d65c8fe3
#
_cell.length_a   1.000
_cell.length_b   1.000
_cell.length_c   1.000
_cell.angle_alpha   90.00
_cell.angle_beta   90.00
_cell.angle_gamma   90.00
#
_symmetry.space_group_name_H-M   'P 1'
#
loop_
_entity.id
_entity.type
_entity.pdbx_description
1 polymer ?
#
loop_
_entity_poly.entity_id
_entity_poly.type
_entity_poly.pdbx_seq_one_letter_code
_entity_poly.pdbx_strand_id
1 'polypeptide(L)'
;MCRLAEGNGRTVPQGRRPHVIRIKTPKNETIELDDLVRGHVSFDSNNVGDFVIVKSDGIPVYNFAVVIDDAFMEVTHVIRAEEHLSNTPRQLAIYEALGYKPPKFGHISLILGEDHKKMSKRHGATSVTEYRNMGYLPEAVVNYLALLGWTPKGEQEILNGRRTHSNRFTV
;
A
#
# COMPACT_ATOMS: atom_id res chain seq x y z
N MET A 1 -9.36 12.73 -16.30
CA MET A 1 -8.16 12.71 -17.17
C MET A 1 -7.04 13.50 -16.50
N CYS A 2 -6.19 12.77 -15.78
CA CYS A 2 -5.05 13.35 -15.07
C CYS A 2 -4.02 13.83 -16.09
N ARG A 3 -3.63 15.09 -16.07
CA ARG A 3 -2.61 15.64 -16.99
C ARG A 3 -1.37 15.99 -16.16
N LEU A 4 -0.21 15.57 -16.64
CA LEU A 4 1.03 16.23 -16.24
C LEU A 4 0.88 17.71 -16.62
N ALA A 5 1.12 18.63 -15.70
CA ALA A 5 1.06 20.06 -16.00
C ALA A 5 2.13 20.34 -17.07
N GLU A 6 1.72 20.54 -18.31
CA GLU A 6 2.59 21.13 -19.33
C GLU A 6 3.00 22.49 -18.79
N GLY A 7 4.26 22.58 -18.38
CA GLY A 7 4.88 23.87 -18.11
C GLY A 7 4.77 24.70 -19.37
N ASN A 8 4.07 25.84 -19.32
CA ASN A 8 4.07 26.83 -20.39
C ASN A 8 5.49 26.95 -20.93
N GLY A 9 5.68 26.66 -22.23
CA GLY A 9 6.95 26.62 -22.93
C GLY A 9 7.72 27.94 -22.93
N ARG A 10 8.08 28.42 -21.72
CA ARG A 10 9.09 29.45 -21.53
C ARG A 10 10.43 28.76 -21.49
N THR A 11 11.23 28.96 -22.52
CA THR A 11 12.68 28.69 -22.53
C THR A 11 13.26 29.16 -21.20
N VAL A 12 13.67 28.17 -20.38
CA VAL A 12 14.32 28.44 -19.10
C VAL A 12 15.73 28.98 -19.41
N PRO A 13 16.09 30.24 -19.01
CA PRO A 13 17.43 30.76 -19.20
C PRO A 13 18.43 29.87 -18.46
N GLN A 14 19.65 29.73 -19.01
CA GLN A 14 20.78 29.00 -18.44
C GLN A 14 21.10 29.51 -17.01
N GLY A 15 20.52 28.84 -16.05
CA GLY A 15 20.60 29.09 -14.62
C GLY A 15 19.39 28.38 -14.02
N ARG A 16 19.44 27.03 -13.95
CA ARG A 16 18.33 26.21 -13.47
C ARG A 16 18.01 26.61 -12.03
N ARG A 17 16.96 27.42 -11.85
CA ARG A 17 16.39 27.61 -10.52
C ARG A 17 15.89 26.27 -10.01
N PRO A 18 16.16 25.91 -8.76
CA PRO A 18 15.62 24.72 -8.15
C PRO A 18 14.07 24.70 -8.32
N HIS A 19 13.53 23.65 -8.88
CA HIS A 19 12.09 23.51 -9.08
C HIS A 19 11.63 22.10 -8.73
N VAL A 20 10.39 21.95 -8.35
CA VAL A 20 9.76 20.67 -8.09
C VAL A 20 8.79 20.33 -9.20
N ILE A 21 8.59 19.05 -9.47
CA ILE A 21 7.54 18.58 -10.37
C ILE A 21 6.35 18.15 -9.50
N ARG A 22 5.18 18.68 -9.85
CA ARG A 22 3.92 18.34 -9.18
C ARG A 22 2.97 17.70 -10.18
N ILE A 23 2.20 16.73 -9.71
CA ILE A 23 1.07 16.19 -10.44
C ILE A 23 -0.17 17.05 -10.15
N LYS A 24 -0.96 17.27 -11.17
CA LYS A 24 -2.28 17.92 -11.06
C LYS A 24 -3.33 16.83 -10.89
N THR A 25 -3.98 16.81 -9.73
CA THR A 25 -5.07 15.88 -9.47
C THR A 25 -6.38 16.46 -9.99
N PRO A 26 -7.24 15.67 -10.66
CA PRO A 26 -8.56 16.08 -11.05
C PRO A 26 -9.35 16.62 -9.85
N LYS A 27 -10.20 17.62 -10.07
CA LYS A 27 -11.04 18.18 -9.01
C LYS A 27 -12.47 17.69 -9.17
N ASN A 28 -13.15 17.54 -8.04
CA ASN A 28 -14.56 17.13 -7.98
C ASN A 28 -14.82 15.77 -8.63
N GLU A 29 -13.85 14.87 -8.52
CA GLU A 29 -13.95 13.49 -8.99
C GLU A 29 -13.80 12.54 -7.80
N THR A 30 -14.34 11.33 -7.96
CA THR A 30 -14.14 10.23 -7.00
C THR A 30 -13.08 9.29 -7.54
N ILE A 31 -12.08 9.00 -6.73
CA ILE A 31 -11.07 7.97 -7.01
C ILE A 31 -11.56 6.69 -6.33
N GLU A 32 -11.84 5.67 -7.12
CA GLU A 32 -12.38 4.41 -6.64
C GLU A 32 -11.31 3.32 -6.58
N LEU A 33 -11.42 2.47 -5.58
CA LEU A 33 -10.53 1.34 -5.34
C LEU A 33 -11.35 0.12 -4.93
N ASP A 34 -11.22 -0.97 -5.67
CA ASP A 34 -11.70 -2.28 -5.24
C ASP A 34 -10.56 -3.00 -4.50
N ASP A 35 -10.55 -2.84 -3.18
CA ASP A 35 -9.54 -3.43 -2.32
C ASP A 35 -9.87 -4.90 -2.04
N LEU A 36 -8.86 -5.77 -2.12
CA LEU A 36 -9.03 -7.22 -1.93
C LEU A 36 -9.48 -7.62 -0.52
N VAL A 37 -9.23 -6.76 0.47
CA VAL A 37 -9.52 -7.03 1.89
C VAL A 37 -10.68 -6.17 2.38
N ARG A 38 -10.70 -4.89 1.98
CA ARG A 38 -11.67 -3.90 2.46
C ARG A 38 -12.90 -3.75 1.56
N GLY A 39 -12.89 -4.39 0.38
CA GLY A 39 -13.92 -4.19 -0.62
C GLY A 39 -13.84 -2.83 -1.29
N HIS A 40 -14.98 -2.27 -1.66
CA HIS A 40 -15.04 -1.00 -2.37
C HIS A 40 -14.73 0.19 -1.45
N VAL A 41 -13.73 0.99 -1.82
CA VAL A 41 -13.31 2.20 -1.11
C VAL A 41 -13.28 3.37 -2.07
N SER A 42 -13.86 4.50 -1.70
CA SER A 42 -13.90 5.72 -2.49
C SER A 42 -13.19 6.87 -1.79
N PHE A 43 -12.49 7.69 -2.57
CA PHE A 43 -11.75 8.85 -2.08
C PHE A 43 -12.18 10.09 -2.87
N ASP A 44 -12.43 11.20 -2.17
CA ASP A 44 -12.64 12.51 -2.81
C ASP A 44 -11.29 13.05 -3.32
N SER A 45 -11.19 13.30 -4.62
CA SER A 45 -9.99 13.84 -5.26
C SER A 45 -9.58 15.21 -4.71
N ASN A 46 -10.53 15.98 -4.18
CA ASN A 46 -10.25 17.28 -3.55
C ASN A 46 -9.38 17.12 -2.28
N ASN A 47 -9.53 16.00 -1.55
CA ASN A 47 -8.72 15.69 -0.37
C ASN A 47 -7.31 15.21 -0.73
N VAL A 48 -7.11 14.70 -1.95
CA VAL A 48 -5.78 14.30 -2.45
C VAL A 48 -4.95 15.52 -2.83
N GLY A 49 -5.56 16.47 -3.54
CA GLY A 49 -4.96 17.72 -4.00
C GLY A 49 -3.73 17.52 -4.90
N ASP A 50 -3.14 18.62 -5.36
CA ASP A 50 -1.90 18.58 -6.13
C ASP A 50 -0.70 18.30 -5.21
N PHE A 51 0.16 17.36 -5.59
CA PHE A 51 1.30 16.97 -4.77
C PHE A 51 2.60 16.83 -5.56
N VAL A 52 3.73 16.97 -4.86
CA VAL A 52 5.07 16.85 -5.45
C VAL A 52 5.33 15.38 -5.79
N ILE A 53 5.86 15.11 -6.98
CA ILE A 53 6.32 13.79 -7.43
C ILE A 53 7.83 13.72 -7.60
N VAL A 54 8.50 14.86 -7.91
CA VAL A 54 9.97 14.94 -7.94
C VAL A 54 10.40 16.19 -7.19
N LYS A 55 11.35 16.04 -6.28
CA LYS A 55 11.94 17.12 -5.48
C LYS A 55 12.87 17.98 -6.30
N SER A 56 13.28 19.13 -5.77
CA SER A 56 14.18 20.09 -6.45
C SER A 56 15.59 19.52 -6.67
N ASP A 57 16.00 18.53 -5.92
CA ASP A 57 17.26 17.78 -6.10
C ASP A 57 17.17 16.68 -7.16
N GLY A 58 16.02 16.52 -7.81
CA GLY A 58 15.75 15.49 -8.82
C GLY A 58 15.34 14.12 -8.24
N ILE A 59 15.29 13.99 -6.91
CA ILE A 59 14.92 12.72 -6.27
C ILE A 59 13.39 12.57 -6.29
N PRO A 60 12.85 11.43 -6.79
CA PRO A 60 11.42 11.15 -6.75
C PRO A 60 10.95 10.98 -5.30
N VAL A 61 9.69 11.35 -5.04
CA VAL A 61 9.04 11.05 -3.75
C VAL A 61 8.52 9.61 -3.77
N TYR A 62 8.29 9.07 -2.57
CA TYR A 62 7.87 7.67 -2.37
C TYR A 62 6.73 7.23 -3.29
N ASN A 63 5.62 7.97 -3.32
CA ASN A 63 4.44 7.58 -4.12
C ASN A 63 4.72 7.53 -5.63
N PHE A 64 5.64 8.34 -6.13
CA PHE A 64 6.03 8.31 -7.54
C PHE A 64 6.99 7.17 -7.82
N ALA A 65 8.02 7.00 -6.98
CA ALA A 65 9.01 5.93 -7.16
C ALA A 65 8.36 4.55 -7.15
N VAL A 66 7.49 4.27 -6.16
CA VAL A 66 6.84 2.95 -6.05
C VAL A 66 5.93 2.64 -7.24
N VAL A 67 5.21 3.63 -7.80
CA VAL A 67 4.38 3.42 -8.99
C VAL A 67 5.23 3.05 -10.21
N ILE A 68 6.37 3.71 -10.38
CA ILE A 68 7.30 3.41 -11.48
C ILE A 68 7.89 2.00 -11.32
N ASP A 69 8.38 1.68 -10.12
CA ASP A 69 8.97 0.37 -9.83
C ASP A 69 7.93 -0.74 -10.02
N ASP A 70 6.74 -0.61 -9.46
CA ASP A 70 5.66 -1.59 -9.60
C ASP A 70 5.24 -1.80 -11.06
N ALA A 71 5.16 -0.72 -11.84
CA ALA A 71 4.80 -0.79 -13.25
C ALA A 71 5.87 -1.51 -14.08
N PHE A 72 7.15 -1.14 -13.89
CA PHE A 72 8.26 -1.74 -14.65
C PHE A 72 8.58 -3.17 -14.21
N MET A 73 8.32 -3.52 -12.96
CA MET A 73 8.47 -4.89 -12.44
C MET A 73 7.22 -5.75 -12.69
N GLU A 74 6.19 -5.20 -13.35
CA GLU A 74 4.93 -5.89 -13.66
C GLU A 74 4.26 -6.48 -12.41
N VAL A 75 4.31 -5.74 -11.30
CA VAL A 75 3.67 -6.14 -10.04
C VAL A 75 2.16 -6.23 -10.24
N THR A 76 1.60 -7.41 -9.97
CA THR A 76 0.18 -7.68 -10.18
C THR A 76 -0.68 -7.40 -8.94
N HIS A 77 -0.11 -7.55 -7.75
CA HIS A 77 -0.81 -7.41 -6.47
C HIS A 77 0.09 -6.70 -5.46
N VAL A 78 -0.45 -5.69 -4.78
CA VAL A 78 0.19 -4.97 -3.68
C VAL A 78 -0.60 -5.25 -2.42
N ILE A 79 -0.07 -6.12 -1.55
CA ILE A 79 -0.66 -6.44 -0.25
C ILE A 79 0.18 -5.78 0.83
N ARG A 80 -0.43 -4.88 1.62
CA ARG A 80 0.31 -4.06 2.58
C ARG A 80 -0.57 -3.65 3.77
N ALA A 81 0.03 -3.07 4.80
CA ALA A 81 -0.70 -2.60 5.97
C ALA A 81 -1.62 -1.39 5.63
N GLU A 82 -2.74 -1.30 6.32
CA GLU A 82 -3.77 -0.26 6.13
C GLU A 82 -3.26 1.17 6.33
N GLU A 83 -2.14 1.38 7.02
CA GLU A 83 -1.50 2.69 7.15
C GLU A 83 -1.11 3.31 5.80
N HIS A 84 -0.98 2.48 4.77
CA HIS A 84 -0.71 2.91 3.40
C HIS A 84 -1.97 3.20 2.58
N LEU A 85 -3.16 2.98 3.12
CA LEU A 85 -4.42 3.22 2.41
C LEU A 85 -4.54 4.66 1.94
N SER A 86 -4.10 5.63 2.75
CA SER A 86 -4.08 7.06 2.40
C SER A 86 -3.10 7.43 1.27
N ASN A 87 -2.13 6.57 0.96
CA ASN A 87 -1.22 6.74 -0.17
C ASN A 87 -1.84 6.27 -1.49
N THR A 88 -2.76 5.31 -1.43
CA THR A 88 -3.34 4.66 -2.60
C THR A 88 -3.98 5.63 -3.59
N PRO A 89 -4.81 6.61 -3.20
CA PRO A 89 -5.41 7.53 -4.16
C PRO A 89 -4.36 8.39 -4.89
N ARG A 90 -3.24 8.73 -4.24
CA ARG A 90 -2.12 9.42 -4.91
C ARG A 90 -1.43 8.53 -5.92
N GLN A 91 -1.23 7.27 -5.59
CA GLN A 91 -0.62 6.29 -6.49
C GLN A 91 -1.53 6.01 -7.69
N LEU A 92 -2.84 5.84 -7.47
CA LEU A 92 -3.81 5.67 -8.56
C LEU A 92 -3.82 6.87 -9.52
N ALA A 93 -3.77 8.09 -8.99
CA ALA A 93 -3.67 9.30 -9.81
C ALA A 93 -2.36 9.33 -10.64
N ILE A 94 -1.25 8.79 -10.12
CA ILE A 94 0.00 8.68 -10.87
C ILE A 94 -0.10 7.61 -11.96
N TYR A 95 -0.66 6.42 -11.64
CA TYR A 95 -0.92 5.36 -12.63
C TYR A 95 -1.73 5.89 -13.81
N GLU A 96 -2.82 6.60 -13.52
CA GLU A 96 -3.69 7.20 -14.52
C GLU A 96 -2.96 8.25 -15.37
N ALA A 97 -2.20 9.16 -14.73
CA ALA A 97 -1.45 10.20 -15.41
C ALA A 97 -0.39 9.68 -16.38
N LEU A 98 0.20 8.52 -16.06
CA LEU A 98 1.23 7.87 -16.88
C LEU A 98 0.65 6.86 -17.86
N GLY A 99 -0.63 6.54 -17.78
CA GLY A 99 -1.27 5.53 -18.61
C GLY A 99 -0.87 4.10 -18.26
N TYR A 100 -0.38 3.86 -17.03
CA TYR A 100 -0.05 2.52 -16.55
C TYR A 100 -1.27 1.86 -15.92
N LYS A 101 -1.36 0.54 -16.05
CA LYS A 101 -2.38 -0.25 -15.38
C LYS A 101 -2.00 -0.43 -13.91
N PRO A 102 -2.85 -0.03 -12.95
CA PRO A 102 -2.55 -0.24 -11.53
C PRO A 102 -2.63 -1.73 -11.16
N PRO A 103 -1.85 -2.20 -10.18
CA PRO A 103 -1.99 -3.52 -9.58
C PRO A 103 -3.31 -3.62 -8.79
N LYS A 104 -3.66 -4.82 -8.38
CA LYS A 104 -4.70 -5.02 -7.37
C LYS A 104 -4.12 -4.70 -6.00
N PHE A 105 -4.88 -3.97 -5.17
CA PHE A 105 -4.47 -3.61 -3.82
C PHE A 105 -5.20 -4.44 -2.78
N GLY A 106 -4.53 -4.74 -1.68
CA GLY A 106 -5.12 -5.33 -0.49
C GLY A 106 -4.50 -4.69 0.76
N HIS A 107 -5.34 -4.03 1.57
CA HIS A 107 -4.90 -3.34 2.78
C HIS A 107 -5.34 -4.12 4.01
N ILE A 108 -4.38 -4.83 4.62
CA ILE A 108 -4.62 -5.63 5.83
C ILE A 108 -4.57 -4.76 7.07
N SER A 109 -5.39 -5.11 8.06
CA SER A 109 -5.45 -4.40 9.34
C SER A 109 -4.10 -4.46 10.06
N LEU A 110 -3.82 -3.43 10.85
CA LEU A 110 -2.63 -3.41 11.70
C LEU A 110 -2.75 -4.45 12.81
N ILE A 111 -1.66 -5.15 13.08
CA ILE A 111 -1.55 -6.00 14.26
C ILE A 111 -1.29 -5.08 15.45
N LEU A 112 -2.18 -5.16 16.44
CA LEU A 112 -2.12 -4.36 17.64
C LEU A 112 -1.54 -5.17 18.79
N GLY A 113 -0.81 -4.51 19.68
CA GLY A 113 -0.41 -5.06 20.98
C GLY A 113 -1.56 -4.99 21.99
N GLU A 114 -1.32 -5.50 23.22
CA GLU A 114 -2.30 -5.43 24.32
C GLU A 114 -2.71 -3.99 24.68
N ASP A 115 -1.84 -3.03 24.42
CA ASP A 115 -2.08 -1.60 24.61
C ASP A 115 -2.87 -0.95 23.46
N HIS A 116 -3.44 -1.74 22.55
CA HIS A 116 -4.15 -1.30 21.35
C HIS A 116 -3.35 -0.40 20.41
N LYS A 117 -2.01 -0.37 20.56
CA LYS A 117 -1.12 0.33 19.64
C LYS A 117 -0.49 -0.64 18.64
N LYS A 118 -0.02 -0.10 17.51
CA LYS A 118 0.70 -0.88 16.51
C LYS A 118 1.80 -1.72 17.18
N MET A 119 1.79 -3.02 16.93
CA MET A 119 2.80 -3.93 17.45
C MET A 119 4.20 -3.46 17.04
N SER A 120 5.11 -3.43 17.98
CA SER A 120 6.49 -2.98 17.80
C SER A 120 7.43 -3.89 18.60
N LYS A 121 8.73 -3.75 18.41
CA LYS A 121 9.77 -4.51 19.16
C LYS A 121 9.64 -4.39 20.69
N ARG A 122 8.92 -3.39 21.19
CA ARG A 122 8.67 -3.22 22.64
C ARG A 122 7.61 -4.19 23.19
N HIS A 123 6.85 -4.82 22.32
CA HIS A 123 5.76 -5.74 22.69
C HIS A 123 6.20 -7.21 22.67
N GLY A 124 7.50 -7.49 22.58
CA GLY A 124 8.06 -8.84 22.56
C GLY A 124 8.52 -9.30 21.18
N ALA A 125 8.50 -10.59 20.92
CA ALA A 125 8.95 -11.18 19.66
C ALA A 125 8.10 -10.67 18.50
N THR A 126 8.74 -10.01 17.52
CA THR A 126 8.11 -9.43 16.34
C THR A 126 8.68 -9.96 15.02
N SER A 127 9.69 -10.84 15.10
CA SER A 127 10.29 -11.47 13.93
C SER A 127 10.19 -13.00 14.00
N VAL A 128 10.10 -13.64 12.84
CA VAL A 128 10.08 -15.11 12.72
C VAL A 128 11.34 -15.72 13.37
N THR A 129 12.48 -15.03 13.27
CA THR A 129 13.74 -15.49 13.88
C THR A 129 13.66 -15.52 15.40
N GLU A 130 12.99 -14.54 16.02
CA GLU A 130 12.78 -14.51 17.46
C GLU A 130 11.91 -15.68 17.92
N TYR A 131 10.77 -15.94 17.27
CA TYR A 131 9.91 -17.08 17.56
C TYR A 131 10.67 -18.41 17.42
N ARG A 132 11.49 -18.56 16.37
CA ARG A 132 12.35 -19.74 16.21
C ARG A 132 13.34 -19.90 17.35
N ASN A 133 13.99 -18.82 17.78
CA ASN A 133 14.96 -18.86 18.88
C ASN A 133 14.30 -19.14 20.23
N MET A 134 13.03 -18.78 20.39
CA MET A 134 12.20 -19.13 21.55
C MET A 134 11.69 -20.58 21.53
N GLY A 135 11.95 -21.33 20.45
CA GLY A 135 11.58 -22.74 20.32
C GLY A 135 10.16 -23.00 19.80
N TYR A 136 9.49 -21.99 19.24
CA TYR A 136 8.18 -22.22 18.63
C TYR A 136 8.30 -23.03 17.34
N LEU A 137 7.39 -23.97 17.14
CA LEU A 137 7.30 -24.75 15.92
C LEU A 137 6.80 -23.89 14.75
N PRO A 138 7.33 -24.08 13.53
CA PRO A 138 6.90 -23.31 12.35
C PRO A 138 5.39 -23.35 12.11
N GLU A 139 4.77 -24.52 12.29
CA GLU A 139 3.33 -24.72 12.11
C GLU A 139 2.50 -23.90 13.11
N ALA A 140 2.98 -23.80 14.35
CA ALA A 140 2.33 -22.99 15.37
C ALA A 140 2.41 -21.50 15.04
N VAL A 141 3.58 -21.03 14.54
CA VAL A 141 3.76 -19.63 14.13
C VAL A 141 2.88 -19.31 12.93
N VAL A 142 2.80 -20.17 11.92
CA VAL A 142 1.93 -19.99 10.76
C VAL A 142 0.46 -19.93 11.16
N ASN A 143 0.03 -20.85 12.06
CA ASN A 143 -1.34 -20.86 12.57
C ASN A 143 -1.69 -19.56 13.32
N TYR A 144 -0.80 -19.12 14.19
CA TYR A 144 -0.96 -17.87 14.93
C TYR A 144 -1.07 -16.65 13.99
N LEU A 145 -0.17 -16.55 13.01
CA LEU A 145 -0.19 -15.45 12.04
C LEU A 145 -1.46 -15.45 11.18
N ALA A 146 -1.98 -16.63 10.82
CA ALA A 146 -3.23 -16.73 10.07
C ALA A 146 -4.42 -16.17 10.88
N LEU A 147 -4.47 -16.43 12.18
CA LEU A 147 -5.55 -15.97 13.06
C LEU A 147 -5.51 -14.46 13.37
N LEU A 148 -4.38 -13.79 13.16
CA LEU A 148 -4.28 -12.35 13.41
C LEU A 148 -5.11 -11.48 12.46
N GLY A 149 -5.42 -11.99 11.28
CA GLY A 149 -6.19 -11.24 10.27
C GLY A 149 -7.41 -11.98 9.73
N TRP A 150 -7.69 -13.17 10.24
CA TRP A 150 -8.77 -14.01 9.75
C TRP A 150 -9.38 -14.85 10.88
N THR A 151 -10.71 -14.89 10.93
CA THR A 151 -11.45 -15.73 11.87
C THR A 151 -12.05 -16.91 11.12
N PRO A 152 -11.70 -18.15 11.47
CA PRO A 152 -12.28 -19.34 10.86
C PRO A 152 -13.79 -19.42 11.14
N LYS A 153 -14.55 -20.00 10.20
CA LYS A 153 -15.95 -20.32 10.45
C LYS A 153 -16.01 -21.52 11.41
N GLY A 154 -16.39 -21.28 12.64
CA GLY A 154 -16.48 -22.27 13.71
C GLY A 154 -15.50 -22.03 14.85
N GLU A 155 -15.52 -22.93 15.86
CA GLU A 155 -14.73 -22.80 17.10
C GLU A 155 -13.29 -23.36 16.97
N GLN A 156 -12.91 -23.87 15.79
CA GLN A 156 -11.62 -24.53 15.60
C GLN A 156 -10.52 -23.52 15.26
N GLU A 157 -9.70 -23.16 16.24
CA GLU A 157 -8.56 -22.25 16.09
C GLU A 157 -7.26 -22.94 15.65
N ILE A 158 -7.16 -24.27 15.77
CA ILE A 158 -5.99 -25.04 15.32
C ILE A 158 -6.23 -25.53 13.90
N LEU A 159 -5.46 -24.96 12.95
CA LEU A 159 -5.56 -25.23 11.52
C LEU A 159 -4.45 -26.19 11.11
N ASN A 160 -4.81 -27.30 10.47
CA ASN A 160 -3.82 -28.18 9.83
C ASN A 160 -3.32 -27.51 8.54
N GLY A 161 -2.01 -27.54 8.28
CA GLY A 161 -1.38 -26.87 7.13
C GLY A 161 -1.98 -27.23 5.75
N ARG A 162 -2.68 -28.36 5.61
CA ARG A 162 -3.46 -28.72 4.43
C ARG A 162 -4.78 -27.91 4.30
N ARG A 163 -5.34 -27.40 5.40
CA ARG A 163 -6.58 -26.63 5.40
C ARG A 163 -6.34 -25.14 5.11
N THR A 164 -5.14 -24.62 5.38
CA THR A 164 -4.79 -23.25 5.01
C THR A 164 -4.71 -23.05 3.50
N HIS A 165 -4.46 -24.13 2.73
CA HIS A 165 -4.46 -24.08 1.26
C HIS A 165 -5.81 -24.41 0.61
N SER A 166 -6.69 -25.17 1.27
CA SER A 166 -7.96 -25.65 0.67
C SER A 166 -9.16 -24.76 1.04
N ASN A 167 -9.13 -24.08 2.16
CA ASN A 167 -10.14 -23.06 2.47
C ASN A 167 -9.73 -21.78 1.73
N ARG A 168 -10.38 -21.50 0.59
CA ARG A 168 -10.32 -20.20 -0.05
C ARG A 168 -10.51 -19.17 1.05
N PHE A 169 -9.50 -18.34 1.27
CA PHE A 169 -9.63 -17.12 2.05
C PHE A 169 -10.70 -16.28 1.34
N THR A 170 -11.94 -16.45 1.73
CA THR A 170 -13.00 -15.53 1.35
C THR A 170 -12.98 -14.45 2.42
N VAL A 171 -12.38 -13.33 2.08
CA VAL A 171 -12.43 -12.10 2.86
C VAL A 171 -13.84 -11.54 2.75
#